data_9c1393a7ee9e4c73c8e36a5fce78caab
#
_entry.id   9c1393a7ee9e4c73c8e36a5fce78caab
#
_cell.length_a   1.000
_cell.length_b   1.000
_cell.length_c   1.000
_cell.angle_alpha   90.00
_cell.angle_beta   90.00
_cell.angle_gamma   90.00
#
_symmetry.space_group_name_H-M   'P 1'
#
loop_
_entity.id
_entity.type
_entity.pdbx_description
1 polymer ?
#
loop_
_entity_poly.entity_id
_entity_poly.type
_entity_poly.pdbx_seq_one_letter_code
_entity_poly.pdbx_strand_id
1 'polypeptide(L)'
;KEGYKVTIPNPELPYLLVNDLVIVADNIETDYGQIYNVSAPLDYIPFEEVLKIGQCVRKNVRVNRVIVLGGENVTPEHLQRSVERREDGLVGVNSPKSNVYKQGYQVRHLGFGISPEFQLPTLAKKSGMEVSLIGKMQDVIYCEGANRFPGVDTEQVMKDILHEMDNV
;
A
#
# COMPACT_ATOMS: atom_id res chain seq x y z
N LYS A 1 -0.31 4.24 -20.85
CA LYS A 1 -1.07 5.48 -21.16
C LYS A 1 -2.54 5.19 -20.90
N GLU A 2 -2.89 5.10 -19.63
CA GLU A 2 -4.23 4.71 -19.14
C GLU A 2 -5.15 5.96 -18.96
N GLY A 3 -4.80 7.11 -19.61
CA GLY A 3 -5.60 8.34 -19.52
C GLY A 3 -5.29 9.23 -18.29
N TYR A 4 -4.34 8.85 -17.45
CA TYR A 4 -3.95 9.68 -16.32
C TYR A 4 -3.06 10.86 -16.74
N LYS A 5 -3.31 12.04 -16.15
CA LYS A 5 -2.38 13.17 -16.20
C LYS A 5 -1.19 12.87 -15.30
N VAL A 6 0.02 12.89 -15.82
CA VAL A 6 1.24 12.62 -15.04
C VAL A 6 2.22 13.77 -15.22
N THR A 7 2.72 14.31 -14.12
CA THR A 7 3.71 15.39 -14.08
C THR A 7 4.86 15.07 -13.13
N ILE A 8 5.99 15.75 -13.30
CA ILE A 8 7.10 15.80 -12.34
C ILE A 8 7.17 17.24 -11.86
N PRO A 9 6.52 17.56 -10.71
CA PRO A 9 6.36 18.95 -10.29
C PRO A 9 7.66 19.60 -9.80
N ASN A 10 8.62 18.81 -9.33
CA ASN A 10 9.92 19.29 -8.88
C ASN A 10 11.06 18.41 -9.46
N PRO A 11 11.82 18.90 -10.44
CA PRO A 11 12.94 18.13 -11.01
C PRO A 11 14.08 17.83 -10.02
N GLU A 12 14.24 18.64 -8.96
CA GLU A 12 15.24 18.39 -7.92
C GLU A 12 14.83 17.29 -6.95
N LEU A 13 13.52 17.07 -6.79
CA LEU A 13 12.92 15.97 -6.04
C LEU A 13 12.03 15.15 -7.01
N PRO A 14 12.61 14.29 -7.85
CA PRO A 14 11.87 13.61 -8.91
C PRO A 14 10.90 12.55 -8.35
N TYR A 15 9.62 12.88 -8.37
CA TYR A 15 8.52 11.96 -8.15
C TYR A 15 7.45 12.19 -9.22
N LEU A 16 6.59 11.20 -9.45
CA LEU A 16 5.44 11.37 -10.33
C LEU A 16 4.23 11.82 -9.54
N LEU A 17 3.57 12.87 -10.03
CA LEU A 17 2.28 13.33 -9.54
C LEU A 17 1.20 12.97 -10.56
N VAL A 18 0.25 12.13 -10.13
CA VAL A 18 -0.83 11.62 -10.98
C VAL A 18 -2.13 12.32 -10.62
N ASN A 19 -2.77 12.93 -11.63
CA ASN A 19 -4.01 13.72 -11.51
C ASN A 19 -3.95 14.80 -10.43
N ASP A 20 -2.77 15.36 -10.18
CA ASP A 20 -2.49 16.36 -9.14
C ASP A 20 -2.77 15.89 -7.69
N LEU A 21 -3.01 14.60 -7.47
CA LEU A 21 -3.43 14.02 -6.19
C LEU A 21 -2.51 12.90 -5.69
N VAL A 22 -2.13 11.96 -6.55
CA VAL A 22 -1.44 10.73 -6.14
C VAL A 22 0.05 10.83 -6.43
N ILE A 23 0.87 10.56 -5.43
CA ILE A 23 2.33 10.55 -5.55
C ILE A 23 2.83 9.13 -5.77
N VAL A 24 3.60 8.93 -6.84
CA VAL A 24 4.36 7.71 -7.11
C VAL A 24 5.85 8.03 -6.96
N ALA A 25 6.50 7.40 -5.99
CA ALA A 25 7.88 7.67 -5.62
C ALA A 25 8.55 6.46 -4.97
N ASP A 26 9.85 6.56 -4.66
CA ASP A 26 10.55 5.53 -3.90
C ASP A 26 9.94 5.38 -2.50
N ASN A 27 10.03 4.18 -1.94
CA ASN A 27 9.83 4.01 -0.51
C ASN A 27 11.14 4.35 0.21
N ILE A 28 11.16 5.47 0.92
CA ILE A 28 12.35 5.94 1.65
C ILE A 28 12.56 5.25 3.01
N GLU A 29 11.67 4.35 3.40
CA GLU A 29 11.76 3.56 4.63
C GLU A 29 12.43 2.20 4.39
N THR A 30 12.80 1.87 3.13
CA THR A 30 13.39 0.58 2.73
C THR A 30 14.71 0.74 1.99
N ASP A 31 15.32 -0.39 1.61
CA ASP A 31 16.53 -0.40 0.82
C ASP A 31 16.31 0.08 -0.61
N TYR A 32 17.38 0.60 -1.21
CA TYR A 32 17.37 1.15 -2.56
C TYR A 32 16.81 0.17 -3.59
N GLY A 33 15.89 0.66 -4.44
CA GLY A 33 15.34 -0.08 -5.57
C GLY A 33 14.40 -1.24 -5.23
N GLN A 34 14.00 -1.41 -3.95
CA GLN A 34 13.17 -2.52 -3.52
C GLN A 34 11.68 -2.25 -3.67
N ILE A 35 11.23 -1.04 -3.38
CA ILE A 35 9.81 -0.71 -3.25
C ILE A 35 9.51 0.68 -3.82
N TYR A 36 8.40 0.80 -4.56
CA TYR A 36 7.74 2.07 -4.82
C TYR A 36 6.47 2.22 -3.99
N ASN A 37 6.23 3.45 -3.53
CA ASN A 37 4.98 3.84 -2.90
C ASN A 37 4.07 4.58 -3.90
N VAL A 38 2.77 4.33 -3.78
CA VAL A 38 1.69 5.07 -4.43
C VAL A 38 0.83 5.64 -3.31
N SER A 39 1.05 6.91 -2.99
CA SER A 39 0.50 7.57 -1.80
C SER A 39 -0.59 8.56 -2.18
N ALA A 40 -1.72 8.55 -1.46
CA ALA A 40 -2.88 9.37 -1.80
C ALA A 40 -3.60 9.97 -0.59
N PRO A 41 -4.21 11.18 -0.74
CA PRO A 41 -5.13 11.77 0.21
C PRO A 41 -6.55 11.24 -0.04
N LEU A 42 -7.06 10.34 0.82
CA LEU A 42 -8.32 9.61 0.56
C LEU A 42 -9.59 10.47 0.69
N ASP A 43 -9.51 11.67 1.21
CA ASP A 43 -10.62 12.65 1.15
C ASP A 43 -10.87 13.16 -0.27
N TYR A 44 -9.90 13.04 -1.18
CA TYR A 44 -9.93 13.60 -2.54
C TYR A 44 -10.05 12.54 -3.63
N ILE A 45 -9.70 11.29 -3.32
CA ILE A 45 -9.72 10.18 -4.27
C ILE A 45 -10.05 8.87 -3.56
N PRO A 46 -11.00 8.06 -4.06
CA PRO A 46 -11.32 6.75 -3.48
C PRO A 46 -10.12 5.79 -3.57
N PHE A 47 -9.93 4.95 -2.56
CA PHE A 47 -8.82 4.00 -2.51
C PHE A 47 -8.80 3.03 -3.70
N GLU A 48 -9.97 2.64 -4.21
CA GLU A 48 -10.11 1.77 -5.40
C GLU A 48 -9.47 2.41 -6.64
N GLU A 49 -9.56 3.74 -6.79
CA GLU A 49 -8.93 4.44 -7.91
C GLU A 49 -7.40 4.53 -7.70
N VAL A 50 -6.95 4.77 -6.48
CA VAL A 50 -5.51 4.71 -6.13
C VAL A 50 -4.95 3.31 -6.41
N LEU A 51 -5.72 2.26 -6.13
CA LEU A 51 -5.34 0.89 -6.40
C LEU A 51 -5.18 0.62 -7.90
N LYS A 52 -6.04 1.15 -8.76
CA LYS A 52 -5.89 1.05 -10.23
C LYS A 52 -4.60 1.73 -10.69
N ILE A 53 -4.28 2.91 -10.16
CA ILE A 53 -3.01 3.60 -10.43
C ILE A 53 -1.84 2.71 -9.99
N GLY A 54 -1.89 2.13 -8.80
CA GLY A 54 -0.88 1.21 -8.29
C GLY A 54 -0.70 -0.03 -9.18
N GLN A 55 -1.78 -0.60 -9.68
CA GLN A 55 -1.73 -1.72 -10.64
C GLN A 55 -1.08 -1.30 -11.97
N CYS A 56 -1.35 -0.08 -12.44
CA CYS A 56 -0.68 0.48 -13.61
C CYS A 56 0.83 0.62 -13.36
N VAL A 57 1.24 1.16 -12.20
CA VAL A 57 2.65 1.23 -11.79
C VAL A 57 3.24 -0.18 -11.75
N ARG A 58 2.58 -1.15 -11.10
CA ARG A 58 3.05 -2.53 -10.97
C ARG A 58 3.34 -3.20 -12.31
N LYS A 59 2.54 -2.94 -13.34
CA LYS A 59 2.75 -3.49 -14.69
C LYS A 59 4.01 -2.95 -15.37
N ASN A 60 4.48 -1.77 -14.98
CA ASN A 60 5.57 -1.05 -15.64
C ASN A 60 6.91 -1.08 -14.89
N VAL A 61 6.95 -1.59 -13.67
CA VAL A 61 8.17 -1.64 -12.85
C VAL A 61 8.47 -3.08 -12.40
N ARG A 62 9.73 -3.35 -12.05
CA ARG A 62 10.18 -4.70 -11.62
C ARG A 62 10.72 -4.72 -10.18
N VAL A 63 10.42 -3.66 -9.39
CA VAL A 63 10.75 -3.65 -7.96
C VAL A 63 9.99 -4.78 -7.24
N ASN A 64 10.50 -5.24 -6.12
CA ASN A 64 9.91 -6.35 -5.38
C ASN A 64 8.45 -6.09 -5.00
N ARG A 65 8.12 -4.82 -4.70
CA ARG A 65 6.78 -4.44 -4.24
C ARG A 65 6.41 -3.04 -4.70
N VAL A 66 5.14 -2.85 -5.00
CA VAL A 66 4.49 -1.54 -5.07
C VAL A 66 3.50 -1.48 -3.91
N ILE A 67 3.65 -0.51 -3.02
CA ILE A 67 2.74 -0.30 -1.89
C ILE A 67 1.79 0.83 -2.27
N VAL A 68 0.51 0.51 -2.37
CA VAL A 68 -0.57 1.49 -2.55
C VAL A 68 -1.10 1.83 -1.18
N LEU A 69 -1.10 3.10 -0.82
CA LEU A 69 -1.51 3.53 0.51
C LEU A 69 -2.16 4.91 0.49
N GLY A 70 -2.97 5.19 1.48
CA GLY A 70 -3.55 6.50 1.68
C GLY A 70 -4.21 6.63 3.05
N GLY A 71 -4.55 7.86 3.39
CA GLY A 71 -5.23 8.20 4.65
C GLY A 71 -6.16 9.40 4.47
N GLU A 72 -7.03 9.58 5.45
CA GLU A 72 -7.95 10.70 5.56
C GLU A 72 -7.33 11.86 6.34
N ASN A 73 -7.94 13.06 6.23
CA ASN A 73 -7.45 14.32 6.81
C ASN A 73 -6.02 14.69 6.33
N VAL A 74 -5.72 14.34 5.09
CA VAL A 74 -4.47 14.68 4.41
C VAL A 74 -4.80 15.48 3.16
N THR A 75 -4.22 16.68 3.01
CA THR A 75 -4.40 17.46 1.78
C THR A 75 -3.35 17.10 0.74
N PRO A 76 -3.64 17.29 -0.57
CA PRO A 76 -2.65 17.06 -1.64
C PRO A 76 -1.36 17.87 -1.43
N GLU A 77 -1.49 19.12 -0.96
CA GLU A 77 -0.35 20.00 -0.71
C GLU A 77 0.49 19.52 0.48
N HIS A 78 -0.16 19.00 1.53
CA HIS A 78 0.56 18.44 2.68
C HIS A 78 1.32 17.17 2.29
N LEU A 79 0.70 16.31 1.49
CA LEU A 79 1.33 15.11 0.97
C LEU A 79 2.57 15.45 0.11
N GLN A 80 2.47 16.44 -0.79
CA GLN A 80 3.58 16.90 -1.62
C GLN A 80 4.72 17.52 -0.80
N ARG A 81 4.40 18.32 0.25
CA ARG A 81 5.42 18.89 1.16
C ARG A 81 6.14 17.82 1.99
N SER A 82 5.55 16.64 2.13
CA SER A 82 6.15 15.52 2.84
C SER A 82 7.10 14.68 1.98
N VAL A 83 7.29 15.05 0.70
CA VAL A 83 8.30 14.43 -0.16
C VAL A 83 9.67 14.95 0.26
N GLU A 84 10.58 14.03 0.48
CA GLU A 84 11.97 14.34 0.86
C GLU A 84 12.95 13.42 0.15
N ARG A 85 14.21 13.86 0.13
CA ARG A 85 15.34 13.06 -0.35
C ARG A 85 16.08 12.46 0.84
N ARG A 86 16.29 11.16 0.81
CA ARG A 86 17.17 10.45 1.75
C ARG A 86 18.64 10.63 1.33
N GLU A 87 19.58 10.44 2.26
CA GLU A 87 21.03 10.63 2.02
C GLU A 87 21.59 9.79 0.88
N ASP A 88 21.05 8.60 0.66
CA ASP A 88 21.43 7.68 -0.44
C ASP A 88 20.77 8.03 -1.80
N GLY A 89 20.01 9.12 -1.86
CA GLY A 89 19.41 9.66 -3.09
C GLY A 89 17.96 9.20 -3.35
N LEU A 90 17.39 8.29 -2.58
CA LEU A 90 15.96 7.94 -2.70
C LEU A 90 15.08 9.18 -2.47
N VAL A 91 14.05 9.34 -3.28
CA VAL A 91 13.07 10.42 -3.16
C VAL A 91 11.67 9.84 -2.98
N GLY A 92 11.02 10.18 -1.88
CA GLY A 92 9.69 9.67 -1.61
C GLY A 92 8.96 10.41 -0.51
N VAL A 93 7.70 10.03 -0.29
CA VAL A 93 6.88 10.58 0.78
C VAL A 93 7.37 10.03 2.12
N ASN A 94 7.69 10.91 3.06
CA ASN A 94 7.85 10.54 4.46
C ASN A 94 6.46 10.27 5.05
N SER A 95 6.05 9.00 5.05
CA SER A 95 4.70 8.59 5.42
C SER A 95 4.31 9.03 6.85
N PRO A 96 5.17 8.90 7.87
CA PRO A 96 4.89 9.45 9.20
C PRO A 96 4.63 10.96 9.21
N LYS A 97 5.43 11.76 8.49
CA LYS A 97 5.26 13.23 8.41
C LYS A 97 4.01 13.62 7.61
N SER A 98 3.62 12.81 6.63
CA SER A 98 2.45 13.08 5.79
C SER A 98 1.12 12.88 6.51
N ASN A 99 1.12 12.28 7.68
CA ASN A 99 -0.06 11.92 8.46
C ASN A 99 -0.97 10.85 7.85
N VAL A 100 -0.59 10.17 6.77
CA VAL A 100 -1.42 9.14 6.11
C VAL A 100 -1.80 7.98 7.04
N TYR A 101 -1.03 7.74 8.11
CA TYR A 101 -1.29 6.67 9.08
C TYR A 101 -2.29 7.05 10.18
N LYS A 102 -2.68 8.34 10.30
CA LYS A 102 -3.43 8.82 11.47
C LYS A 102 -4.91 8.46 11.44
N GLN A 103 -5.53 8.52 10.28
CA GLN A 103 -6.97 8.29 10.15
C GLN A 103 -7.30 7.68 8.79
N GLY A 104 -8.28 6.77 8.75
CA GLY A 104 -8.78 6.16 7.51
C GLY A 104 -7.71 5.46 6.69
N TYR A 105 -6.61 5.01 7.33
CA TYR A 105 -5.49 4.38 6.64
C TYR A 105 -5.92 3.13 5.91
N GLN A 106 -5.63 3.11 4.61
CA GLN A 106 -5.80 1.94 3.76
C GLN A 106 -4.50 1.62 3.03
N VAL A 107 -4.21 0.34 2.86
CA VAL A 107 -2.99 -0.13 2.22
C VAL A 107 -3.22 -1.40 1.41
N ARG A 108 -2.48 -1.53 0.30
CA ARG A 108 -2.40 -2.76 -0.48
C ARG A 108 -0.98 -2.96 -1.00
N HIS A 109 -0.43 -4.14 -0.78
CA HIS A 109 0.88 -4.52 -1.28
C HIS A 109 0.76 -5.31 -2.59
N LEU A 110 1.37 -4.81 -3.65
CA LEU A 110 1.39 -5.45 -4.96
C LEU A 110 2.79 -6.05 -5.20
N GLY A 111 2.93 -7.37 -5.02
CA GLY A 111 4.18 -8.10 -5.24
C GLY A 111 4.54 -8.24 -6.72
N PHE A 112 5.80 -8.52 -7.01
CA PHE A 112 6.29 -8.83 -8.36
C PHE A 112 6.33 -10.35 -8.58
N GLY A 113 5.82 -10.80 -9.71
CA GLY A 113 5.84 -12.21 -10.08
C GLY A 113 4.95 -13.13 -9.23
N ILE A 114 4.06 -12.54 -8.42
CA ILE A 114 3.15 -13.29 -7.55
C ILE A 114 1.77 -13.35 -8.21
N SER A 115 1.25 -14.58 -8.34
CA SER A 115 -0.16 -14.81 -8.68
C SER A 115 -0.90 -15.28 -7.43
N PRO A 116 -1.83 -14.47 -6.88
CA PRO A 116 -2.61 -14.83 -5.68
C PRO A 116 -3.35 -16.18 -5.81
N GLU A 117 -3.71 -16.54 -7.04
CA GLU A 117 -4.46 -17.77 -7.36
C GLU A 117 -3.73 -19.06 -6.97
N PHE A 118 -2.40 -19.01 -6.94
CA PHE A 118 -1.54 -20.15 -6.61
C PHE A 118 -0.94 -20.08 -5.20
N GLN A 119 -1.34 -19.08 -4.41
CA GLN A 119 -0.86 -18.95 -3.04
C GLN A 119 -1.67 -19.82 -2.08
N LEU A 120 -1.01 -20.31 -1.03
CA LEU A 120 -1.60 -21.22 -0.06
C LEU A 120 -2.96 -20.73 0.50
N PRO A 121 -3.15 -19.47 0.91
CA PRO A 121 -4.43 -19.03 1.43
C PRO A 121 -5.57 -19.17 0.41
N THR A 122 -5.33 -18.83 -0.85
CA THR A 122 -6.31 -18.98 -1.93
C THR A 122 -6.61 -20.45 -2.24
N LEU A 123 -5.60 -21.31 -2.23
CA LEU A 123 -5.78 -22.74 -2.44
C LEU A 123 -6.57 -23.38 -1.28
N ALA A 124 -6.26 -23.03 -0.04
CA ALA A 124 -7.01 -23.47 1.14
C ALA A 124 -8.49 -23.06 1.04
N LYS A 125 -8.75 -21.77 0.72
CA LYS A 125 -10.13 -21.28 0.53
C LYS A 125 -10.89 -22.02 -0.57
N LYS A 126 -10.24 -22.27 -1.72
CA LYS A 126 -10.81 -23.08 -2.82
C LYS A 126 -11.09 -24.52 -2.43
N SER A 127 -10.36 -25.07 -1.47
CA SER A 127 -10.59 -26.39 -0.90
C SER A 127 -11.67 -26.44 0.17
N GLY A 128 -12.37 -25.34 0.43
CA GLY A 128 -13.43 -25.24 1.42
C GLY A 128 -12.96 -24.97 2.85
N MET A 129 -11.67 -24.67 3.04
CA MET A 129 -11.14 -24.32 4.36
C MET A 129 -11.43 -22.84 4.66
N GLU A 130 -11.69 -22.54 5.94
CA GLU A 130 -11.69 -21.15 6.39
C GLU A 130 -10.27 -20.60 6.42
N VAL A 131 -10.13 -19.31 6.10
CA VAL A 131 -8.86 -18.60 6.08
C VAL A 131 -9.03 -17.28 6.81
N SER A 132 -8.23 -17.08 7.85
CA SER A 132 -8.18 -15.84 8.62
C SER A 132 -6.81 -15.16 8.43
N LEU A 133 -6.83 -13.90 8.00
CA LEU A 133 -5.66 -13.06 7.82
C LEU A 133 -5.61 -12.02 8.95
N ILE A 134 -4.64 -12.16 9.84
CA ILE A 134 -4.59 -11.40 11.09
C ILE A 134 -3.36 -10.48 11.11
N GLY A 135 -3.53 -9.27 11.66
CA GLY A 135 -2.48 -8.28 11.77
C GLY A 135 -1.90 -7.91 10.39
N LYS A 136 -0.59 -7.82 10.27
CA LYS A 136 0.11 -7.45 9.04
C LYS A 136 -0.20 -8.37 7.85
N MET A 137 -0.58 -9.62 8.10
CA MET A 137 -0.86 -10.58 7.02
C MET A 137 -2.09 -10.16 6.20
N GLN A 138 -3.07 -9.51 6.80
CA GLN A 138 -4.26 -9.01 6.10
C GLN A 138 -3.93 -7.88 5.09
N ASP A 139 -2.83 -7.14 5.29
CA ASP A 139 -2.37 -6.08 4.38
C ASP A 139 -1.55 -6.64 3.21
N VAL A 140 -0.80 -7.70 3.46
CA VAL A 140 0.21 -8.23 2.53
C VAL A 140 -0.34 -9.34 1.63
N ILE A 141 -1.27 -10.16 2.15
CA ILE A 141 -1.80 -11.32 1.43
C ILE A 141 -3.16 -10.98 0.82
N TYR A 142 -3.30 -11.22 -0.48
CA TYR A 142 -4.59 -11.21 -1.14
C TYR A 142 -5.19 -12.61 -1.12
N CYS A 143 -6.38 -12.74 -0.50
CA CYS A 143 -7.20 -13.94 -0.56
C CYS A 143 -8.67 -13.49 -0.52
N GLU A 144 -9.40 -13.76 -1.59
CA GLU A 144 -10.83 -13.44 -1.65
C GLU A 144 -11.62 -14.32 -0.70
N GLY A 145 -12.55 -13.73 0.04
CA GLY A 145 -13.39 -14.43 1.01
C GLY A 145 -12.66 -14.87 2.29
N ALA A 146 -11.43 -14.40 2.53
CA ALA A 146 -10.77 -14.59 3.82
C ALA A 146 -11.35 -13.64 4.88
N ASN A 147 -11.44 -14.11 6.13
CA ASN A 147 -11.70 -13.27 7.29
C ASN A 147 -10.51 -12.36 7.54
N ARG A 148 -10.75 -11.09 7.88
CA ARG A 148 -9.68 -10.09 8.03
C ARG A 148 -9.78 -9.40 9.39
N PHE A 149 -8.66 -9.44 10.11
CA PHE A 149 -8.51 -8.86 11.45
C PHE A 149 -7.34 -7.87 11.43
N PRO A 150 -7.59 -6.58 11.10
CA PRO A 150 -6.54 -5.58 11.08
C PRO A 150 -6.05 -5.30 12.51
N GLY A 151 -4.74 -5.20 12.69
CA GLY A 151 -4.16 -4.90 13.99
C GLY A 151 -2.67 -4.60 13.88
N VAL A 152 -2.20 -3.62 14.66
CA VAL A 152 -0.78 -3.26 14.81
C VAL A 152 -0.30 -3.53 16.23
N ASP A 153 -1.21 -3.60 17.19
CA ASP A 153 -0.93 -3.91 18.58
C ASP A 153 -0.77 -5.43 18.78
N THR A 154 0.32 -5.84 19.39
CA THR A 154 0.66 -7.26 19.54
C THR A 154 -0.36 -8.01 20.42
N GLU A 155 -0.87 -7.37 21.48
CA GLU A 155 -1.83 -7.99 22.37
C GLU A 155 -3.17 -8.25 21.65
N GLN A 156 -3.63 -7.28 20.85
CA GLN A 156 -4.84 -7.44 20.06
C GLN A 156 -4.66 -8.53 18.99
N VAL A 157 -3.54 -8.55 18.27
CA VAL A 157 -3.24 -9.58 17.27
C VAL A 157 -3.23 -10.98 17.91
N MET A 158 -2.67 -11.15 19.10
CA MET A 158 -2.67 -12.42 19.80
C MET A 158 -4.08 -12.85 20.26
N LYS A 159 -4.92 -11.92 20.71
CA LYS A 159 -6.31 -12.19 21.03
C LYS A 159 -7.09 -12.68 19.80
N ASP A 160 -6.90 -12.01 18.66
CA ASP A 160 -7.56 -12.39 17.42
C ASP A 160 -7.12 -13.79 16.95
N ILE A 161 -5.81 -14.11 17.06
CA ILE A 161 -5.30 -15.46 16.73
C ILE A 161 -5.96 -16.53 17.62
N LEU A 162 -5.97 -16.33 18.93
CA LEU A 162 -6.56 -17.29 19.86
C LEU A 162 -8.07 -17.46 19.62
N HIS A 163 -8.77 -16.35 19.38
CA HIS A 163 -10.20 -16.38 19.06
C HIS A 163 -10.49 -17.21 17.80
N GLU A 164 -9.72 -17.00 16.73
CA GLU A 164 -9.91 -17.75 15.47
C GLU A 164 -9.54 -19.24 15.65
N MET A 165 -8.53 -19.57 16.45
CA MET A 165 -8.17 -20.97 16.74
C MET A 165 -9.25 -21.71 17.52
N ASP A 166 -9.97 -21.03 18.40
CA ASP A 166 -11.05 -21.64 19.20
C ASP A 166 -12.35 -21.85 18.40
N ASN A 167 -12.48 -21.20 17.24
CA ASN A 167 -13.67 -21.27 16.40
C ASN A 167 -13.53 -22.19 15.16
N VAL A 168 -12.45 -22.96 15.07
CA VAL A 168 -12.19 -23.91 13.97
C VAL A 168 -12.67 -25.31 14.30
#